data_06088e1d9884413ceebfe8a7cc0e4a05
#
_entry.id   06088e1d9884413ceebfe8a7cc0e4a05
#
_cell.length_a   1.000
_cell.length_b   1.000
_cell.length_c   1.000
_cell.angle_alpha   90.00
_cell.angle_beta   90.00
_cell.angle_gamma   90.00
#
_symmetry.space_group_name_H-M   'P 1'
#
loop_
_entity.id
_entity.type
_entity.pdbx_description
1 polymer ?
#
loop_
_entity_poly.entity_id
_entity_poly.type
_entity_poly.pdbx_seq_one_letter_code
_entity_poly.pdbx_strand_id
1 'polypeptide(L)'
;MRRLLAGGFAALLAAWTGSAWAQDRPSEQDIFGGTAPTPATPDNSATPPSPDANQPPSSTPPAAAADATGGTDRDRSVLNATGETQHLSDYQAPENPLQIGGQIYLRAQSTAFQNDYPDRWTLTTPALVDAYFDARPNPRVRAFILGRMSYNATATPAGPAQPLVNGLPVGGMGAFAGGSPTGFTTFSASRGPTSILDQMWLRFDIAQRVFVTAGKQHVRWGTGRFWQPTDYLHPLKRNPLDVFDARPGTSMLKLHFPWEARAWNFYAFGVAEDPNVSTPTLRQVAGGGRAEIVVGGAEIGLDALVKRDSKPRFGIDVSTGIYDFDVYADVGIRSGEDFNVVEKVPPLTCTVPGTDPPQTMETDDVAAQYKVHPLSGVKTQAVGGINYSRKYNDNDVWTVGGEYFYNQPGYTDATLYPGLLFNQSGTPMLNFFYTGRHYAALFASLPAPYSWNYTTFTFSTLGNLSDMSFVSRLDYSVTVLTHLTFEAFAGVHWGTRGGEFRIAIDIDQGTTRDAAGNCAPAPLSIHQGPPLVDLGVALRMKM
;
A
#
# COMPACT_ATOMS: atom_id res chain seq x y z
N MET A 1 -21.91 -4.74 -31.17
CA MET A 1 -21.80 -3.90 -29.96
C MET A 1 -20.33 -3.59 -29.59
N ARG A 2 -19.48 -3.19 -30.55
CA ARG A 2 -18.01 -3.01 -30.34
C ARG A 2 -17.49 -1.66 -30.85
N ARG A 3 -18.34 -0.63 -31.02
CA ARG A 3 -17.93 0.68 -31.57
C ARG A 3 -18.47 1.92 -30.83
N LEU A 4 -18.92 1.82 -29.58
CA LEU A 4 -19.51 2.95 -28.82
C LEU A 4 -18.74 3.38 -27.57
N LEU A 5 -17.59 2.81 -27.26
CA LEU A 5 -16.82 3.18 -26.06
C LEU A 5 -15.53 4.00 -26.33
N ALA A 6 -15.19 4.27 -27.59
CA ALA A 6 -13.97 5.04 -27.91
C ALA A 6 -14.22 6.54 -28.16
N GLY A 7 -15.47 7.00 -28.16
CA GLY A 7 -15.82 8.39 -28.47
C GLY A 7 -16.13 9.30 -27.28
N GLY A 8 -16.23 8.76 -26.07
CA GLY A 8 -16.70 9.50 -24.88
C GLY A 8 -15.64 10.31 -24.13
N PHE A 9 -14.37 9.99 -24.30
CA PHE A 9 -13.30 10.61 -23.49
C PHE A 9 -12.71 11.90 -24.09
N ALA A 10 -12.86 12.12 -25.40
CA ALA A 10 -12.30 13.29 -26.08
C ALA A 10 -13.21 14.54 -26.04
N ALA A 11 -14.50 14.40 -25.69
CA ALA A 11 -15.47 15.49 -25.69
C ALA A 11 -15.57 16.26 -24.36
N LEU A 12 -14.95 15.78 -23.27
CA LEU A 12 -15.00 16.42 -21.94
C LEU A 12 -13.87 17.42 -21.67
N LEU A 13 -12.89 17.54 -22.56
CA LEU A 13 -11.74 18.44 -22.41
C LEU A 13 -11.93 19.84 -23.04
N ALA A 14 -13.04 20.11 -23.73
CA ALA A 14 -13.18 21.32 -24.55
C ALA A 14 -14.09 22.42 -23.98
N ALA A 15 -14.65 22.27 -22.79
CA ALA A 15 -15.54 23.29 -22.23
C ALA A 15 -15.34 23.46 -20.72
N TRP A 16 -14.28 24.19 -20.31
CA TRP A 16 -14.32 24.83 -18.98
C TRP A 16 -13.26 25.91 -18.82
N THR A 17 -13.65 27.14 -19.03
CA THR A 17 -13.04 28.34 -18.43
C THR A 17 -13.98 28.83 -17.34
N GLY A 18 -13.88 28.25 -16.16
CA GLY A 18 -14.61 28.69 -14.97
C GLY A 18 -13.69 28.60 -13.76
N SER A 19 -13.44 29.72 -13.11
CA SER A 19 -12.65 29.83 -11.90
C SER A 19 -13.21 28.93 -10.79
N ALA A 20 -12.56 27.81 -10.51
CA ALA A 20 -12.86 26.96 -9.38
C ALA A 20 -12.12 27.48 -8.13
N TRP A 21 -12.86 27.70 -7.07
CA TRP A 21 -12.31 28.00 -5.74
C TRP A 21 -11.72 26.71 -5.18
N ALA A 22 -10.42 26.74 -4.87
CA ALA A 22 -9.77 25.64 -4.19
C ALA A 22 -10.30 25.57 -2.75
N GLN A 23 -11.00 24.49 -2.41
CA GLN A 23 -11.31 24.16 -1.04
C GLN A 23 -10.18 23.31 -0.44
N ASP A 24 -9.82 23.57 0.82
CA ASP A 24 -8.89 22.77 1.59
C ASP A 24 -9.35 21.31 1.63
N ARG A 25 -8.50 20.41 1.13
CA ARG A 25 -8.78 18.98 1.16
C ARG A 25 -8.30 18.37 2.47
N PRO A 26 -9.12 17.58 3.16
CA PRO A 26 -8.64 16.81 4.30
C PRO A 26 -7.58 15.79 3.85
N SER A 27 -6.48 15.68 4.60
CA SER A 27 -5.40 14.76 4.29
C SER A 27 -5.84 13.30 4.52
N GLU A 28 -5.20 12.35 3.83
CA GLU A 28 -5.45 10.91 4.06
C GLU A 28 -5.15 10.49 5.50
N GLN A 29 -4.23 11.19 6.18
CA GLN A 29 -3.97 11.00 7.61
C GLN A 29 -5.09 11.55 8.50
N ASP A 30 -5.80 12.60 8.08
CA ASP A 30 -6.97 13.11 8.79
C ASP A 30 -8.17 12.18 8.67
N ILE A 31 -8.23 11.37 7.61
CA ILE A 31 -9.33 10.43 7.35
C ILE A 31 -9.05 9.05 7.97
N PHE A 32 -7.79 8.63 8.08
CA PHE A 32 -7.40 7.28 8.55
C PHE A 32 -6.42 7.26 9.72
N GLY A 33 -5.78 8.37 10.04
CA GLY A 33 -4.89 8.52 11.19
C GLY A 33 -5.39 9.64 12.06
N GLY A 34 -6.03 9.34 13.19
CA GLY A 34 -6.52 10.34 14.12
C GLY A 34 -5.44 11.38 14.45
N THR A 35 -5.67 12.63 14.09
CA THR A 35 -4.86 13.76 14.51
C THR A 35 -4.98 13.93 16.03
N ALA A 36 -3.85 14.06 16.71
CA ALA A 36 -3.87 14.49 18.10
C ALA A 36 -4.43 15.92 18.18
N PRO A 37 -5.33 16.22 19.14
CA PRO A 37 -5.86 17.57 19.28
C PRO A 37 -4.75 18.54 19.62
N THR A 38 -4.73 19.67 18.94
CA THR A 38 -3.89 20.83 19.29
C THR A 38 -4.25 21.27 20.72
N PRO A 39 -3.29 21.49 21.63
CA PRO A 39 -3.60 21.95 22.98
C PRO A 39 -4.29 23.32 22.92
N ALA A 40 -5.41 23.44 23.60
CA ALA A 40 -6.12 24.71 23.75
C ALA A 40 -5.20 25.73 24.43
N THR A 41 -5.01 26.87 23.79
CA THR A 41 -4.33 28.05 24.35
C THR A 41 -5.15 28.55 25.55
N PRO A 42 -4.56 28.78 26.71
CA PRO A 42 -5.31 29.35 27.81
C PRO A 42 -5.73 30.80 27.52
N ASP A 43 -7.01 31.06 27.69
CA ASP A 43 -7.65 32.35 27.58
C ASP A 43 -7.11 33.27 28.67
N ASN A 44 -6.27 34.24 28.32
CA ASN A 44 -5.83 35.31 29.21
C ASN A 44 -6.51 36.61 28.76
N SER A 45 -7.76 36.78 29.18
CA SER A 45 -8.44 38.07 29.14
C SER A 45 -7.94 39.01 30.26
N ALA A 46 -6.93 39.80 29.96
CA ALA A 46 -6.60 40.98 30.76
C ALA A 46 -6.36 42.15 29.80
N THR A 47 -7.27 43.11 29.85
CA THR A 47 -7.25 44.38 29.15
C THR A 47 -6.10 45.27 29.65
N PRO A 48 -5.27 45.86 28.78
CA PRO A 48 -4.41 46.97 29.17
C PRO A 48 -4.92 48.32 28.61
N PRO A 49 -4.57 49.45 29.24
CA PRO A 49 -4.98 50.78 28.83
C PRO A 49 -4.11 51.32 27.68
N SER A 50 -4.73 52.07 26.78
CA SER A 50 -4.11 53.01 25.84
C SER A 50 -3.58 54.23 26.61
N PRO A 51 -2.64 55.06 26.15
CA PRO A 51 -2.26 55.45 24.80
C PRO A 51 -0.76 55.73 24.58
N ASP A 52 -0.29 55.90 23.33
CA ASP A 52 0.40 57.12 22.91
C ASP A 52 0.58 57.15 21.36
N ALA A 53 0.14 58.29 20.83
CA ALA A 53 0.29 58.68 19.45
C ALA A 53 1.72 59.21 19.23
N ASN A 54 2.50 58.54 18.36
CA ASN A 54 3.54 59.10 17.49
C ASN A 54 4.50 58.00 16.98
N GLN A 55 4.11 57.35 15.89
CA GLN A 55 5.08 56.72 14.99
C GLN A 55 4.59 56.88 13.55
N PRO A 56 5.51 57.18 12.60
CA PRO A 56 5.13 57.36 11.21
C PRO A 56 4.72 56.03 10.57
N PRO A 57 3.89 56.05 9.52
CA PRO A 57 3.35 54.82 8.93
C PRO A 57 4.46 53.99 8.30
N SER A 58 4.76 52.86 8.88
CA SER A 58 5.50 51.80 8.21
C SER A 58 4.59 51.24 7.11
N SER A 59 5.02 51.35 5.87
CA SER A 59 4.42 50.71 4.71
C SER A 59 4.43 49.21 4.93
N THR A 60 3.33 48.70 5.41
CA THR A 60 3.05 47.25 5.37
C THR A 60 2.86 46.89 3.89
N PRO A 61 3.65 45.96 3.31
CA PRO A 61 3.30 45.41 2.02
C PRO A 61 1.91 44.76 2.14
N PRO A 62 1.08 44.81 1.09
CA PRO A 62 -0.20 44.12 1.13
C PRO A 62 0.11 42.65 1.45
N ALA A 63 -0.69 42.08 2.37
CA ALA A 63 -0.66 40.67 2.65
C ALA A 63 -0.67 39.94 1.31
N ALA A 64 0.44 39.35 0.98
CA ALA A 64 0.54 38.45 -0.16
C ALA A 64 -0.54 37.43 0.03
N ALA A 65 -1.31 37.22 -1.02
CA ALA A 65 -2.35 36.22 -1.06
C ALA A 65 -1.75 34.91 -0.49
N ALA A 66 -2.24 34.55 0.68
CA ALA A 66 -1.96 33.26 1.25
C ALA A 66 -2.49 32.22 0.25
N ASP A 67 -1.68 31.20 0.03
CA ASP A 67 -2.06 29.92 -0.54
C ASP A 67 -2.50 29.83 -2.00
N ALA A 68 -1.59 30.18 -2.90
CA ALA A 68 -1.55 29.54 -4.22
C ALA A 68 -0.45 28.46 -4.33
N THR A 69 0.10 28.01 -3.22
CA THR A 69 1.02 26.87 -3.18
C THR A 69 0.28 25.63 -2.69
N GLY A 70 -0.72 25.22 -3.45
CA GLY A 70 -1.32 23.90 -3.36
C GLY A 70 -0.30 22.85 -3.73
N GLY A 71 0.72 22.67 -2.92
CA GLY A 71 1.47 21.43 -2.88
C GLY A 71 0.47 20.35 -2.50
N THR A 72 0.27 19.38 -3.36
CA THR A 72 -0.69 18.32 -3.14
C THR A 72 -0.30 17.51 -1.92
N ASP A 73 -1.27 16.81 -1.31
CA ASP A 73 -1.01 15.85 -0.22
C ASP A 73 0.10 14.84 -0.58
N ARG A 74 0.39 14.66 -1.87
CA ARG A 74 1.54 13.90 -2.37
C ARG A 74 2.86 14.60 -2.14
N ASP A 75 2.97 15.89 -2.44
CA ASP A 75 4.17 16.65 -2.11
C ASP A 75 4.38 16.63 -0.60
N ARG A 76 3.30 16.71 0.16
CA ARG A 76 3.33 16.56 1.62
C ARG A 76 3.81 15.20 2.05
N SER A 77 3.35 14.12 1.42
CA SER A 77 3.80 12.75 1.73
C SER A 77 5.21 12.46 1.21
N VAL A 78 5.61 13.08 0.09
CA VAL A 78 6.94 12.93 -0.52
C VAL A 78 7.99 13.79 0.19
N LEU A 79 7.62 14.99 0.65
CA LEU A 79 8.51 15.90 1.37
C LEU A 79 8.57 15.60 2.87
N ASN A 80 7.53 15.03 3.44
CA ASN A 80 7.43 14.77 4.88
C ASN A 80 7.08 13.32 5.16
N ALA A 81 8.09 12.51 5.43
CA ALA A 81 7.88 11.20 6.06
C ALA A 81 7.20 11.31 7.45
N THR A 82 7.03 12.51 7.98
CA THR A 82 6.45 12.83 9.29
C THR A 82 5.18 13.68 9.22
N GLY A 83 4.63 13.94 8.03
CA GLY A 83 3.31 14.62 7.89
C GLY A 83 3.28 16.12 8.11
N GLU A 84 4.41 16.81 8.32
CA GLU A 84 4.45 18.26 8.47
C GLU A 84 4.87 18.96 7.17
N THR A 85 3.96 19.75 6.59
CA THR A 85 4.28 20.71 5.53
C THR A 85 4.86 21.96 6.16
N GLN A 86 6.14 22.21 5.97
CA GLN A 86 6.73 23.50 6.27
C GLN A 86 6.98 24.24 4.96
N HIS A 87 6.38 25.43 4.80
CA HIS A 87 6.78 26.37 3.76
C HIS A 87 8.25 26.74 3.94
N LEU A 88 9.02 26.82 2.84
CA LEU A 88 10.42 27.22 2.88
C LEU A 88 10.63 28.61 3.50
N SER A 89 9.60 29.49 3.43
CA SER A 89 9.59 30.83 4.02
C SER A 89 9.38 30.83 5.54
N ASP A 90 8.76 29.80 6.10
CA ASP A 90 8.40 29.72 7.52
C ASP A 90 9.39 28.89 8.33
N TYR A 91 10.54 28.59 7.75
CA TYR A 91 11.54 27.81 8.44
C TYR A 91 12.15 28.58 9.61
N GLN A 92 11.54 28.46 10.77
CA GLN A 92 12.22 28.69 12.03
C GLN A 92 13.00 27.41 12.37
N ALA A 93 14.29 27.57 12.68
CA ALA A 93 15.07 26.43 13.18
C ALA A 93 14.32 25.83 14.39
N PRO A 94 14.03 24.53 14.41
CA PRO A 94 13.31 23.94 15.53
C PRO A 94 14.10 24.19 16.82
N GLU A 95 13.40 24.51 17.90
CA GLU A 95 14.02 24.73 19.23
C GLU A 95 14.88 23.52 19.64
N ASN A 96 14.51 22.31 19.17
CA ASN A 96 15.28 21.09 19.37
C ASN A 96 15.80 20.57 18.01
N PRO A 97 17.11 20.63 17.76
CA PRO A 97 17.70 20.15 16.53
C PRO A 97 17.64 18.61 16.37
N LEU A 98 17.29 17.89 17.42
CA LEU A 98 17.09 16.45 17.41
C LEU A 98 15.77 16.08 18.05
N GLN A 99 14.89 15.44 17.28
CA GLN A 99 13.65 14.86 17.77
C GLN A 99 13.78 13.34 17.78
N ILE A 100 13.35 12.73 18.85
CA ILE A 100 13.33 11.27 19.03
C ILE A 100 11.88 10.89 19.32
N GLY A 101 11.38 9.88 18.62
CA GLY A 101 10.02 9.41 18.83
C GLY A 101 9.84 8.00 18.28
N GLY A 102 8.60 7.56 18.27
CA GLY A 102 8.28 6.24 17.76
C GLY A 102 6.84 5.83 18.01
N GLN A 103 6.57 4.56 17.74
CA GLN A 103 5.28 3.97 18.08
C GLN A 103 5.45 2.52 18.52
N ILE A 104 4.56 2.11 19.41
CA ILE A 104 4.35 0.71 19.75
C ILE A 104 2.95 0.33 19.24
N TYR A 105 2.89 -0.75 18.47
CA TYR A 105 1.65 -1.28 17.93
C TYR A 105 1.52 -2.75 18.32
N LEU A 106 0.47 -3.07 19.08
CA LEU A 106 0.15 -4.42 19.52
C LEU A 106 -1.19 -4.79 18.91
N ARG A 107 -1.27 -5.91 18.21
CA ARG A 107 -2.49 -6.39 17.57
C ARG A 107 -2.76 -7.84 17.94
N ALA A 108 -4.03 -8.17 18.14
CA ALA A 108 -4.52 -9.53 18.21
C ALA A 108 -5.63 -9.67 17.17
N GLN A 109 -5.56 -10.69 16.34
CA GLN A 109 -6.59 -10.96 15.34
C GLN A 109 -6.87 -12.44 15.23
N SER A 110 -8.11 -12.76 14.86
CA SER A 110 -8.59 -14.12 14.68
C SER A 110 -9.34 -14.22 13.35
N THR A 111 -9.10 -15.30 12.61
CA THR A 111 -9.82 -15.63 11.39
C THR A 111 -10.60 -16.92 11.58
N ALA A 112 -11.88 -16.85 11.27
CA ALA A 112 -12.79 -17.99 11.23
C ALA A 112 -12.87 -18.52 9.79
N PHE A 113 -12.65 -19.82 9.61
CA PHE A 113 -12.83 -20.50 8.33
C PHE A 113 -14.15 -21.26 8.28
N GLN A 114 -14.62 -21.53 7.07
CA GLN A 114 -15.87 -22.27 6.86
C GLN A 114 -15.77 -23.68 7.46
N ASN A 115 -16.78 -24.08 8.23
CA ASN A 115 -16.89 -25.35 8.94
C ASN A 115 -15.92 -25.52 10.12
N ASP A 116 -15.20 -24.48 10.53
CA ASP A 116 -14.41 -24.52 11.75
C ASP A 116 -15.23 -24.11 12.98
N TYR A 117 -15.02 -24.83 14.08
CA TYR A 117 -15.52 -24.42 15.38
C TYR A 117 -14.65 -23.29 15.97
N PRO A 118 -15.14 -22.48 16.91
CA PRO A 118 -14.39 -21.36 17.49
C PRO A 118 -13.04 -21.73 18.12
N ASP A 119 -12.86 -22.95 18.57
CA ASP A 119 -11.62 -23.49 19.12
C ASP A 119 -10.53 -23.71 18.06
N ARG A 120 -10.90 -23.72 16.78
CA ARG A 120 -9.99 -23.87 15.62
C ARG A 120 -9.71 -22.57 14.88
N TRP A 121 -10.32 -21.47 15.31
CA TRP A 121 -10.05 -20.18 14.70
C TRP A 121 -8.58 -19.82 14.86
N THR A 122 -7.96 -19.32 13.81
CA THR A 122 -6.57 -18.90 13.90
C THR A 122 -6.46 -17.68 14.80
N LEU A 123 -5.39 -17.61 15.59
CA LEU A 123 -5.05 -16.44 16.39
C LEU A 123 -3.67 -15.97 16.00
N THR A 124 -3.54 -14.70 15.64
CA THR A 124 -2.25 -14.06 15.39
C THR A 124 -2.08 -12.82 16.26
N THR A 125 -0.88 -12.64 16.83
CA THR A 125 -0.59 -11.54 17.76
C THR A 125 0.66 -10.78 17.32
N PRO A 126 0.63 -10.12 16.15
CA PRO A 126 1.75 -9.33 15.70
C PRO A 126 1.94 -8.10 16.58
N ALA A 127 3.19 -7.80 16.90
CA ALA A 127 3.64 -6.61 17.59
C ALA A 127 4.67 -5.88 16.74
N LEU A 128 4.67 -4.56 16.79
CA LEU A 128 5.58 -3.71 16.04
C LEU A 128 6.04 -2.57 16.94
N VAL A 129 7.34 -2.28 16.89
CA VAL A 129 7.96 -1.13 17.54
C VAL A 129 8.73 -0.36 16.48
N ASP A 130 8.34 0.87 16.24
CA ASP A 130 9.10 1.83 15.43
C ASP A 130 9.81 2.81 16.35
N ALA A 131 11.07 3.13 16.05
CA ALA A 131 11.81 4.19 16.70
C ALA A 131 12.48 5.06 15.63
N TYR A 132 12.38 6.38 15.77
CA TYR A 132 12.99 7.30 14.83
C TYR A 132 13.84 8.38 15.49
N PHE A 133 14.81 8.86 14.71
CA PHE A 133 15.63 10.04 14.98
C PHE A 133 15.46 11.00 13.81
N ASP A 134 15.04 12.22 14.08
CA ASP A 134 14.92 13.31 13.13
C ASP A 134 15.86 14.44 13.55
N ALA A 135 16.99 14.57 12.87
CA ALA A 135 18.00 15.57 13.15
C ALA A 135 17.93 16.72 12.13
N ARG A 136 17.77 17.93 12.64
CA ARG A 136 17.69 19.18 11.86
C ARG A 136 18.72 20.18 12.36
N PRO A 137 20.03 19.95 12.13
CA PRO A 137 21.08 20.82 12.68
C PRO A 137 21.01 22.27 12.15
N ASN A 138 20.42 22.45 11.01
CA ASN A 138 20.13 23.77 10.42
C ASN A 138 18.98 23.66 9.41
N PRO A 139 18.45 24.80 8.90
CA PRO A 139 17.31 24.83 7.98
C PRO A 139 17.55 24.09 6.65
N ARG A 140 18.75 23.87 6.27
CA ARG A 140 19.12 23.31 4.96
C ARG A 140 19.50 21.84 4.98
N VAL A 141 19.65 21.27 6.18
CA VAL A 141 20.08 19.87 6.34
C VAL A 141 19.15 19.16 7.31
N ARG A 142 18.64 18.00 6.90
CA ARG A 142 17.83 17.10 7.73
C ARG A 142 18.29 15.67 7.53
N ALA A 143 18.49 14.95 8.61
CA ALA A 143 18.76 13.53 8.60
C ALA A 143 17.62 12.80 9.35
N PHE A 144 17.18 11.69 8.82
CA PHE A 144 16.11 10.88 9.40
C PHE A 144 16.49 9.41 9.39
N ILE A 145 16.25 8.75 10.49
CA ILE A 145 16.46 7.30 10.64
C ILE A 145 15.23 6.73 11.31
N LEU A 146 14.66 5.67 10.73
CA LEU A 146 13.55 4.89 11.28
C LEU A 146 13.93 3.42 11.30
N GLY A 147 14.05 2.87 12.49
CA GLY A 147 14.18 1.44 12.73
C GLY A 147 12.84 0.83 13.11
N ARG A 148 12.55 -0.34 12.56
CA ARG A 148 11.34 -1.11 12.84
C ARG A 148 11.71 -2.48 13.38
N MET A 149 11.14 -2.86 14.50
CA MET A 149 11.20 -4.20 15.04
C MET A 149 9.81 -4.82 15.04
N SER A 150 9.69 -6.03 14.53
CA SER A 150 8.44 -6.79 14.53
C SER A 150 8.61 -8.13 15.23
N TYR A 151 7.56 -8.60 15.87
CA TYR A 151 7.48 -9.85 16.59
C TYR A 151 6.08 -10.43 16.49
N ASN A 152 5.96 -11.75 16.35
CA ASN A 152 4.67 -12.43 16.37
C ASN A 152 4.74 -13.63 17.32
N ALA A 153 4.12 -13.50 18.49
CA ALA A 153 4.13 -14.54 19.54
C ALA A 153 3.47 -15.86 19.10
N THR A 154 2.52 -15.78 18.16
CA THR A 154 1.76 -16.93 17.66
C THR A 154 2.34 -17.54 16.40
N ALA A 155 3.38 -16.94 15.81
CA ALA A 155 4.05 -17.53 14.66
C ALA A 155 4.69 -18.87 15.04
N THR A 156 4.80 -19.77 14.07
CA THR A 156 5.55 -21.02 14.28
C THR A 156 7.01 -20.70 14.61
N PRO A 157 7.62 -21.39 15.59
CA PRO A 157 9.06 -21.24 15.82
C PRO A 157 9.81 -21.48 14.52
N ALA A 158 10.84 -20.68 14.24
CA ALA A 158 11.78 -20.97 13.19
C ALA A 158 12.50 -22.29 13.57
N GLY A 159 11.96 -23.41 13.12
CA GLY A 159 12.64 -24.70 13.18
C GLY A 159 13.83 -24.72 12.21
N PRO A 160 14.75 -25.68 12.35
CA PRO A 160 15.70 -25.99 11.29
C PRO A 160 14.88 -26.13 10.01
N ALA A 161 15.37 -25.54 8.92
CA ALA A 161 14.67 -25.42 7.65
C ALA A 161 13.79 -26.65 7.41
N GLN A 162 12.46 -26.47 7.50
CA GLN A 162 11.53 -27.58 7.31
C GLN A 162 11.83 -28.17 5.94
N PRO A 163 11.92 -29.47 5.80
CA PRO A 163 12.19 -30.08 4.52
C PRO A 163 11.16 -29.54 3.53
N LEU A 164 11.65 -28.91 2.47
CA LEU A 164 10.83 -28.47 1.37
C LEU A 164 10.24 -29.71 0.71
N VAL A 165 8.98 -29.97 0.93
CA VAL A 165 8.28 -30.97 0.14
C VAL A 165 7.82 -30.26 -1.12
N ASN A 166 8.43 -30.61 -2.26
CA ASN A 166 8.23 -29.96 -3.56
C ASN A 166 8.46 -28.44 -3.55
N GLY A 167 9.46 -27.98 -2.78
CA GLY A 167 9.80 -26.55 -2.71
C GLY A 167 8.96 -25.72 -1.75
N LEU A 168 7.94 -26.30 -1.11
CA LEU A 168 7.09 -25.62 -0.12
C LEU A 168 7.51 -26.00 1.31
N PRO A 169 7.72 -25.03 2.20
CA PRO A 169 7.90 -25.34 3.60
C PRO A 169 6.60 -25.97 4.15
N VAL A 170 6.68 -27.18 4.65
CA VAL A 170 5.53 -27.92 5.21
C VAL A 170 4.87 -27.16 6.39
N GLY A 171 5.59 -26.23 7.00
CA GLY A 171 5.07 -25.26 7.97
C GLY A 171 4.55 -23.94 7.37
N GLY A 172 4.69 -23.72 6.06
CA GLY A 172 4.32 -22.47 5.36
C GLY A 172 2.82 -22.22 5.25
N MET A 173 2.00 -23.24 5.49
CA MET A 173 0.55 -23.09 5.56
C MET A 173 0.11 -22.19 6.73
N GLY A 174 0.90 -22.09 7.80
CA GLY A 174 0.66 -21.09 8.85
C GLY A 174 0.81 -19.65 8.36
N ALA A 175 1.61 -19.40 7.32
CA ALA A 175 1.67 -18.09 6.66
C ALA A 175 0.41 -17.79 5.83
N PHE A 176 -0.26 -18.82 5.30
CA PHE A 176 -1.54 -18.67 4.60
C PHE A 176 -2.74 -18.69 5.57
N ALA A 177 -2.66 -19.46 6.65
CA ALA A 177 -3.67 -19.42 7.71
C ALA A 177 -3.65 -18.10 8.51
N GLY A 178 -2.48 -17.43 8.61
CA GLY A 178 -2.36 -16.08 9.14
C GLY A 178 -2.49 -14.97 8.08
N GLY A 179 -2.50 -15.34 6.81
CA GLY A 179 -2.56 -14.44 5.65
C GLY A 179 -3.98 -14.17 5.17
N SER A 180 -4.90 -13.87 6.08
CA SER A 180 -6.14 -13.21 5.68
C SER A 180 -5.80 -11.91 4.94
N PRO A 181 -6.50 -11.57 3.84
CA PRO A 181 -6.34 -10.29 3.17
C PRO A 181 -6.55 -9.09 4.09
N THR A 182 -7.23 -9.27 5.23
CA THR A 182 -7.39 -8.26 6.29
C THR A 182 -6.25 -8.26 7.30
N GLY A 183 -5.32 -9.22 7.23
CA GLY A 183 -4.18 -9.36 8.13
C GLY A 183 -2.95 -8.58 7.67
N PHE A 184 -2.08 -8.20 8.61
CA PHE A 184 -0.75 -7.68 8.29
C PHE A 184 0.11 -8.80 7.69
N THR A 185 0.26 -8.82 6.38
CA THR A 185 1.07 -9.82 5.66
C THR A 185 2.58 -9.58 5.79
N THR A 186 2.98 -8.39 6.24
CA THR A 186 4.39 -7.95 6.31
C THR A 186 5.09 -8.25 7.62
N PHE A 187 4.39 -8.75 8.64
CA PHE A 187 5.00 -9.07 9.92
C PHE A 187 5.48 -10.52 9.97
N SER A 188 6.68 -10.66 10.45
CA SER A 188 7.45 -11.89 10.58
C SER A 188 6.63 -13.17 10.73
N ALA A 189 6.80 -14.11 9.80
CA ALA A 189 6.28 -15.47 9.91
C ALA A 189 6.99 -16.29 11.01
N SER A 190 8.00 -15.75 11.69
CA SER A 190 8.77 -16.42 12.73
C SER A 190 8.51 -15.83 14.11
N ARG A 191 8.64 -16.65 15.17
CA ARG A 191 8.60 -16.21 16.58
C ARG A 191 9.78 -15.34 16.98
N GLY A 192 10.87 -15.33 16.23
CA GLY A 192 12.02 -14.47 16.51
C GLY A 192 11.69 -13.01 16.21
N PRO A 193 12.18 -12.04 17.02
CA PRO A 193 12.08 -10.64 16.67
C PRO A 193 12.89 -10.38 15.40
N THR A 194 12.29 -9.67 14.45
CA THR A 194 12.97 -9.21 13.23
C THR A 194 13.12 -7.71 13.28
N SER A 195 14.32 -7.23 12.98
CA SER A 195 14.62 -5.80 12.93
C SER A 195 14.98 -5.42 11.50
N ILE A 196 14.39 -4.35 11.02
CA ILE A 196 14.67 -3.80 9.70
C ILE A 196 14.96 -2.31 9.83
N LEU A 197 15.86 -1.82 8.99
CA LEU A 197 16.01 -0.40 8.75
C LEU A 197 14.94 -0.01 7.71
N ASP A 198 13.91 0.70 8.16
CA ASP A 198 12.81 1.12 7.30
C ASP A 198 13.20 2.34 6.48
N GLN A 199 13.72 3.37 7.14
CA GLN A 199 14.22 4.57 6.49
C GLN A 199 15.55 5.01 7.07
N MET A 200 16.44 5.51 6.24
CA MET A 200 17.68 6.20 6.61
C MET A 200 18.09 7.11 5.45
N TRP A 201 17.88 8.41 5.61
CA TRP A 201 18.18 9.36 4.55
C TRP A 201 18.71 10.68 5.09
N LEU A 202 19.47 11.35 4.22
CA LEU A 202 19.95 12.70 4.40
C LEU A 202 19.35 13.59 3.32
N ARG A 203 18.78 14.72 3.73
CA ARG A 203 18.29 15.78 2.83
C ARG A 203 19.11 17.03 3.00
N PHE A 204 19.44 17.66 1.90
CA PHE A 204 20.03 19.01 1.85
C PHE A 204 19.59 19.72 0.57
N ASP A 205 19.71 21.05 0.56
CA ASP A 205 19.40 21.85 -0.61
C ASP A 205 20.68 22.42 -1.26
N ILE A 206 20.63 22.61 -2.58
CA ILE A 206 21.63 23.30 -3.38
C ILE A 206 21.02 24.62 -3.83
N ALA A 207 21.58 25.74 -3.30
CA ALA A 207 21.16 27.10 -3.62
C ALA A 207 19.65 27.36 -3.41
N GLN A 208 19.00 26.63 -2.50
CA GLN A 208 17.54 26.71 -2.22
C GLN A 208 16.67 26.48 -3.48
N ARG A 209 17.18 25.79 -4.48
CA ARG A 209 16.48 25.50 -5.74
C ARG A 209 16.37 24.02 -6.04
N VAL A 210 17.36 23.23 -5.64
CA VAL A 210 17.38 21.78 -5.84
C VAL A 210 17.51 21.10 -4.50
N PHE A 211 16.53 20.28 -4.16
CA PHE A 211 16.53 19.48 -2.93
C PHE A 211 17.05 18.09 -3.24
N VAL A 212 18.07 17.67 -2.53
CA VAL A 212 18.69 16.37 -2.68
C VAL A 212 18.34 15.52 -1.48
N THR A 213 17.78 14.34 -1.70
CA THR A 213 17.55 13.34 -0.63
C THR A 213 18.25 12.06 -1.03
N ALA A 214 19.20 11.62 -0.22
CA ALA A 214 19.98 10.40 -0.47
C ALA A 214 19.76 9.40 0.67
N GLY A 215 19.50 8.14 0.32
CA GLY A 215 19.34 7.05 1.28
C GLY A 215 18.05 6.28 1.10
N LYS A 216 17.72 5.46 2.13
CA LYS A 216 16.54 4.62 2.16
C LYS A 216 15.32 5.46 2.58
N GLN A 217 14.33 5.59 1.70
CA GLN A 217 13.20 6.50 1.89
C GLN A 217 11.93 5.94 1.28
N HIS A 218 10.78 6.33 1.80
CA HIS A 218 9.49 6.09 1.18
C HIS A 218 9.21 7.19 0.14
N VAL A 219 8.79 6.78 -1.04
CA VAL A 219 8.29 7.68 -2.10
C VAL A 219 7.04 7.04 -2.68
N ARG A 220 5.91 7.71 -2.55
CA ARG A 220 4.64 7.23 -3.08
C ARG A 220 4.33 7.90 -4.41
N TRP A 221 4.05 7.10 -5.43
CA TRP A 221 3.55 7.56 -6.72
C TRP A 221 2.13 7.07 -6.95
N GLY A 222 1.40 7.79 -7.79
CA GLY A 222 0.02 7.46 -8.13
C GLY A 222 -1.01 8.17 -7.24
N THR A 223 -2.20 8.41 -7.81
CA THR A 223 -3.33 9.10 -7.16
C THR A 223 -4.28 8.14 -6.47
N GLY A 224 -4.21 6.85 -6.82
CA GLY A 224 -5.13 5.85 -6.31
C GLY A 224 -5.03 5.66 -4.80
N ARG A 225 -6.19 5.48 -4.17
CA ARG A 225 -6.28 5.26 -2.73
C ARG A 225 -5.92 3.83 -2.34
N PHE A 226 -6.53 2.86 -3.02
CA PHE A 226 -6.33 1.43 -2.76
C PHE A 226 -5.25 0.86 -3.66
N TRP A 227 -5.21 1.24 -4.94
CA TRP A 227 -4.26 0.73 -5.92
C TRP A 227 -3.46 1.86 -6.56
N GLN A 228 -2.19 1.62 -6.77
CA GLN A 228 -1.24 2.58 -7.35
C GLN A 228 -0.45 1.91 -8.48
N PRO A 229 -0.99 1.90 -9.70
CA PRO A 229 -0.34 1.30 -10.86
C PRO A 229 1.03 1.87 -11.18
N THR A 230 1.25 3.15 -10.92
CA THR A 230 2.50 3.88 -11.20
C THR A 230 3.53 3.80 -10.08
N ASP A 231 3.21 3.17 -8.93
CA ASP A 231 4.20 2.95 -7.89
C ASP A 231 5.25 1.92 -8.33
N TYR A 232 6.28 2.40 -9.06
CA TYR A 232 7.38 1.61 -9.59
C TYR A 232 8.60 1.56 -8.67
N LEU A 233 8.67 2.42 -7.67
CA LEU A 233 9.81 2.53 -6.77
C LEU A 233 9.77 1.50 -5.65
N HIS A 234 8.58 1.07 -5.25
CA HIS A 234 8.42 0.01 -4.26
C HIS A 234 8.32 -1.36 -4.91
N PRO A 235 9.20 -2.32 -4.55
CA PRO A 235 9.15 -3.66 -5.09
C PRO A 235 7.91 -4.45 -4.63
N LEU A 236 7.44 -4.17 -3.42
CA LEU A 236 6.28 -4.81 -2.81
C LEU A 236 5.02 -3.97 -3.06
N LYS A 237 3.91 -4.65 -3.36
CA LYS A 237 2.60 -4.00 -3.46
C LYS A 237 2.04 -3.74 -2.07
N ARG A 238 1.34 -2.60 -1.92
CA ARG A 238 0.67 -2.24 -0.68
C ARG A 238 -0.56 -3.14 -0.47
N ASN A 239 -0.81 -3.54 0.77
CA ASN A 239 -2.11 -4.07 1.17
C ASN A 239 -3.06 -2.89 1.41
N PRO A 240 -4.15 -2.74 0.63
CA PRO A 240 -5.08 -1.62 0.75
C PRO A 240 -5.79 -1.51 2.10
N LEU A 241 -5.90 -2.60 2.85
CA LEU A 241 -6.57 -2.65 4.15
C LEU A 241 -5.61 -2.46 5.35
N ASP A 242 -4.31 -2.30 5.11
CA ASP A 242 -3.38 -2.01 6.19
C ASP A 242 -3.59 -0.59 6.73
N VAL A 243 -3.59 -0.47 8.05
CA VAL A 243 -3.77 0.80 8.76
C VAL A 243 -2.63 1.78 8.48
N PHE A 244 -1.43 1.27 8.21
CA PHE A 244 -0.27 2.04 7.79
C PHE A 244 0.57 1.23 6.80
N ASP A 245 1.37 1.92 5.99
CA ASP A 245 2.25 1.26 5.03
C ASP A 245 3.44 0.62 5.76
N ALA A 246 3.42 -0.71 5.84
CA ALA A 246 4.47 -1.48 6.51
C ALA A 246 5.62 -1.87 5.57
N ARG A 247 5.56 -1.52 4.29
CA ARG A 247 6.62 -1.81 3.32
C ARG A 247 7.89 -1.04 3.70
N PRO A 248 9.08 -1.64 3.59
CA PRO A 248 10.32 -0.92 3.82
C PRO A 248 10.56 0.13 2.74
N GLY A 249 11.22 1.23 3.10
CA GLY A 249 11.67 2.24 2.12
C GLY A 249 12.63 1.67 1.08
N THR A 250 12.85 2.41 0.01
CA THR A 250 13.75 2.05 -1.10
C THR A 250 15.00 2.92 -1.07
N SER A 251 16.18 2.31 -1.26
CA SER A 251 17.47 3.02 -1.29
C SER A 251 17.64 3.74 -2.61
N MET A 252 17.64 5.08 -2.57
CA MET A 252 17.69 5.91 -3.76
C MET A 252 18.34 7.27 -3.51
N LEU A 253 18.75 7.91 -4.60
CA LEU A 253 19.03 9.34 -4.68
C LEU A 253 17.85 10.02 -5.35
N LYS A 254 17.23 10.99 -4.68
CA LYS A 254 16.13 11.81 -5.21
C LYS A 254 16.60 13.25 -5.33
N LEU A 255 16.43 13.82 -6.51
CA LEU A 255 16.58 15.23 -6.79
C LEU A 255 15.18 15.81 -7.00
N HIS A 256 14.86 16.89 -6.32
CA HIS A 256 13.59 17.60 -6.46
C HIS A 256 13.87 19.05 -6.85
N PHE A 257 13.24 19.50 -7.92
CA PHE A 257 13.28 20.86 -8.42
C PHE A 257 11.85 21.43 -8.45
N PRO A 258 11.43 22.21 -7.44
CA PRO A 258 10.15 22.91 -7.45
C PRO A 258 10.22 24.13 -8.37
N TRP A 259 9.21 24.32 -9.22
CA TRP A 259 9.02 25.53 -10.01
C TRP A 259 7.85 26.31 -9.40
N GLU A 260 8.16 27.09 -8.36
CA GLU A 260 7.15 27.78 -7.53
C GLU A 260 6.22 28.69 -8.33
N ALA A 261 6.75 29.42 -9.35
CA ALA A 261 5.95 30.34 -10.16
C ALA A 261 4.77 29.69 -10.90
N ARG A 262 4.77 28.36 -11.06
CA ARG A 262 3.72 27.59 -11.72
C ARG A 262 3.17 26.46 -10.88
N ALA A 263 3.62 26.32 -9.63
CA ALA A 263 3.32 25.18 -8.76
C ALA A 263 3.63 23.82 -9.44
N TRP A 264 4.73 23.76 -10.22
CA TRP A 264 5.17 22.51 -10.86
C TRP A 264 6.34 21.91 -10.10
N ASN A 265 6.38 20.58 -10.06
CA ASN A 265 7.46 19.85 -9.42
C ASN A 265 8.12 18.90 -10.41
N PHE A 266 9.45 18.83 -10.38
CA PHE A 266 10.23 17.91 -11.18
C PHE A 266 11.13 17.08 -10.28
N TYR A 267 11.12 15.77 -10.49
CA TYR A 267 11.91 14.82 -9.72
C TYR A 267 12.78 14.00 -10.66
N ALA A 268 14.01 13.73 -10.24
CA ALA A 268 14.87 12.73 -10.85
C ALA A 268 15.30 11.71 -9.78
N PHE A 269 15.39 10.44 -10.17
CA PHE A 269 15.67 9.35 -9.25
C PHE A 269 16.79 8.46 -9.78
N GLY A 270 17.67 8.05 -8.88
CA GLY A 270 18.57 6.92 -9.08
C GLY A 270 18.32 5.88 -8.01
N VAL A 271 17.72 4.74 -8.38
CA VAL A 271 17.33 3.67 -7.44
C VAL A 271 18.38 2.59 -7.44
N ALA A 272 19.00 2.35 -6.28
CA ALA A 272 20.10 1.38 -6.12
C ALA A 272 19.64 0.01 -5.63
N GLU A 273 18.46 -0.08 -5.01
CA GLU A 273 17.96 -1.31 -4.39
C GLU A 273 17.16 -2.17 -5.36
N ASP A 274 17.53 -3.45 -5.46
CA ASP A 274 16.76 -4.46 -6.17
C ASP A 274 16.61 -5.68 -5.27
N PRO A 275 15.39 -6.00 -4.82
CA PRO A 275 15.13 -7.10 -3.89
C PRO A 275 15.46 -8.48 -4.49
N ASN A 276 15.54 -8.57 -5.82
CA ASN A 276 15.81 -9.83 -6.51
C ASN A 276 17.32 -10.11 -6.70
N VAL A 277 18.17 -9.21 -6.19
CA VAL A 277 19.61 -9.29 -6.39
C VAL A 277 20.35 -9.32 -5.06
N SER A 278 21.04 -10.40 -4.80
CA SER A 278 21.83 -10.57 -3.57
C SER A 278 23.10 -9.71 -3.53
N THR A 279 23.66 -9.37 -4.69
CA THR A 279 24.86 -8.54 -4.82
C THR A 279 24.63 -7.46 -5.88
N PRO A 280 24.08 -6.28 -5.50
CA PRO A 280 23.76 -5.23 -6.45
C PRO A 280 25.05 -4.64 -7.05
N THR A 281 25.04 -4.41 -8.36
CA THR A 281 26.10 -3.75 -9.11
C THR A 281 25.59 -2.42 -9.68
N LEU A 282 26.49 -1.49 -10.03
CA LEU A 282 26.10 -0.24 -10.69
C LEU A 282 25.29 -0.46 -11.99
N ARG A 283 25.41 -1.64 -12.58
CA ARG A 283 24.64 -2.04 -13.76
C ARG A 283 23.15 -2.18 -13.47
N GLN A 284 22.75 -2.41 -12.23
CA GLN A 284 21.38 -2.65 -11.80
C GLN A 284 20.67 -1.41 -11.26
N VAL A 285 21.38 -0.27 -11.20
CA VAL A 285 20.77 1.00 -10.82
C VAL A 285 19.70 1.38 -11.84
N ALA A 286 18.50 1.63 -11.35
CA ALA A 286 17.42 2.18 -12.14
C ALA A 286 17.48 3.72 -12.09
N GLY A 287 17.20 4.36 -13.20
CA GLY A 287 17.04 5.82 -13.27
C GLY A 287 15.64 6.19 -13.72
N GLY A 288 15.13 7.29 -13.23
CA GLY A 288 13.79 7.74 -13.60
C GLY A 288 13.54 9.18 -13.24
N GLY A 289 12.35 9.63 -13.59
CA GLY A 289 11.89 10.99 -13.27
C GLY A 289 10.38 11.05 -13.19
N ARG A 290 9.90 12.12 -12.55
CA ARG A 290 8.49 12.47 -12.46
C ARG A 290 8.34 13.97 -12.65
N ALA A 291 7.33 14.38 -13.40
CA ALA A 291 6.90 15.76 -13.51
C ALA A 291 5.45 15.86 -12.98
N GLU A 292 5.22 16.78 -12.06
CA GLU A 292 3.92 17.13 -11.54
C GLU A 292 3.57 18.53 -12.02
N ILE A 293 2.48 18.63 -12.77
CA ILE A 293 2.07 19.84 -13.49
C ILE A 293 0.66 20.19 -13.07
N VAL A 294 0.47 21.41 -12.58
CA VAL A 294 -0.86 21.92 -12.23
C VAL A 294 -1.38 22.79 -13.36
N VAL A 295 -2.55 22.44 -13.90
CA VAL A 295 -3.22 23.18 -14.97
C VAL A 295 -4.71 23.30 -14.66
N GLY A 296 -5.23 24.52 -14.52
CA GLY A 296 -6.66 24.75 -14.35
C GLY A 296 -7.29 24.09 -13.14
N GLY A 297 -6.53 23.87 -12.05
CA GLY A 297 -7.00 23.16 -10.86
C GLY A 297 -6.88 21.63 -10.92
N ALA A 298 -6.44 21.08 -12.06
CA ALA A 298 -6.07 19.68 -12.16
C ALA A 298 -4.56 19.52 -11.98
N GLU A 299 -4.17 18.49 -11.26
CA GLU A 299 -2.80 18.02 -11.13
C GLU A 299 -2.58 16.84 -12.07
N ILE A 300 -1.51 16.89 -12.84
CA ILE A 300 -1.11 15.86 -13.79
C ILE A 300 0.29 15.39 -13.42
N GLY A 301 0.44 14.12 -13.08
CA GLY A 301 1.71 13.44 -12.88
C GLY A 301 2.13 12.67 -14.13
N LEU A 302 3.39 12.81 -14.53
CA LEU A 302 4.01 12.03 -15.60
C LEU A 302 5.27 11.39 -15.04
N ASP A 303 5.40 10.08 -15.14
CA ASP A 303 6.56 9.38 -14.62
C ASP A 303 7.13 8.35 -15.60
N ALA A 304 8.44 8.15 -15.46
CA ALA A 304 9.18 7.16 -16.23
C ALA A 304 10.28 6.55 -15.37
N LEU A 305 10.47 5.23 -15.49
CA LEU A 305 11.56 4.50 -14.86
C LEU A 305 12.24 3.59 -15.88
N VAL A 306 13.56 3.67 -15.94
CA VAL A 306 14.40 2.87 -16.83
C VAL A 306 15.43 2.13 -16.00
N LYS A 307 15.55 0.85 -16.22
CA LYS A 307 16.57 0.00 -15.62
C LYS A 307 17.30 -0.74 -16.73
N ARG A 308 18.61 -0.90 -16.59
CA ARG A 308 19.40 -1.68 -17.55
C ARG A 308 18.89 -3.13 -17.58
N ASP A 309 18.87 -3.71 -18.77
CA ASP A 309 18.37 -5.07 -19.02
C ASP A 309 16.87 -5.28 -18.70
N SER A 310 16.12 -4.18 -18.52
CA SER A 310 14.65 -4.19 -18.37
C SER A 310 14.03 -3.16 -19.33
N LYS A 311 12.78 -3.38 -19.71
CA LYS A 311 12.06 -2.43 -20.56
C LYS A 311 11.60 -1.22 -19.73
N PRO A 312 11.52 -0.03 -20.33
CA PRO A 312 11.02 1.17 -19.65
C PRO A 312 9.60 0.97 -19.09
N ARG A 313 9.32 1.66 -17.99
CA ARG A 313 7.99 1.79 -17.37
C ARG A 313 7.56 3.23 -17.44
N PHE A 314 6.30 3.48 -17.76
CA PHE A 314 5.73 4.81 -17.89
C PHE A 314 4.44 4.91 -17.10
N GLY A 315 4.19 6.06 -16.51
CA GLY A 315 2.99 6.36 -15.76
C GLY A 315 2.43 7.73 -16.09
N ILE A 316 1.12 7.82 -15.97
CA ILE A 316 0.39 9.07 -15.98
C ILE A 316 -0.69 9.00 -14.92
N ASP A 317 -0.80 10.05 -14.14
CA ASP A 317 -1.89 10.20 -13.20
C ASP A 317 -2.47 11.60 -13.26
N VAL A 318 -3.73 11.72 -12.86
CA VAL A 318 -4.46 12.98 -12.83
C VAL A 318 -5.38 13.02 -11.61
N SER A 319 -5.45 14.16 -10.96
CA SER A 319 -6.42 14.41 -9.91
C SER A 319 -6.97 15.82 -10.00
N THR A 320 -8.26 15.98 -9.71
CA THR A 320 -8.94 17.29 -9.72
C THR A 320 -10.13 17.28 -8.79
N GLY A 321 -10.41 18.43 -8.17
CA GLY A 321 -11.66 18.70 -7.45
C GLY A 321 -12.72 19.23 -8.40
N ILE A 322 -13.91 18.66 -8.36
CA ILE A 322 -15.09 19.11 -9.12
C ILE A 322 -16.25 19.28 -8.13
N TYR A 323 -16.54 20.50 -7.71
CA TYR A 323 -17.45 20.79 -6.61
C TYR A 323 -17.00 20.07 -5.31
N ASP A 324 -17.88 19.28 -4.73
CA ASP A 324 -17.63 18.47 -3.53
C ASP A 324 -17.01 17.09 -3.85
N PHE A 325 -16.64 16.85 -5.12
CA PHE A 325 -16.07 15.58 -5.55
C PHE A 325 -14.58 15.72 -5.88
N ASP A 326 -13.79 14.78 -5.39
CA ASP A 326 -12.43 14.56 -5.84
C ASP A 326 -12.42 13.40 -6.84
N VAL A 327 -11.97 13.67 -8.06
CA VAL A 327 -11.87 12.68 -9.13
C VAL A 327 -10.41 12.46 -9.48
N TYR A 328 -10.01 11.20 -9.62
CA TYR A 328 -8.64 10.86 -9.96
C TYR A 328 -8.56 9.62 -10.85
N ALA A 329 -7.48 9.55 -11.59
CA ALA A 329 -7.12 8.40 -12.38
C ALA A 329 -5.60 8.22 -12.42
N ASP A 330 -5.15 6.97 -12.55
CA ASP A 330 -3.74 6.60 -12.60
C ASP A 330 -3.57 5.43 -13.57
N VAL A 331 -2.64 5.54 -14.50
CA VAL A 331 -2.38 4.54 -15.53
C VAL A 331 -0.89 4.22 -15.59
N GLY A 332 -0.54 2.98 -15.31
CA GLY A 332 0.81 2.45 -15.42
C GLY A 332 0.97 1.52 -16.61
N ILE A 333 2.07 1.68 -17.34
CA ILE A 333 2.41 0.89 -18.53
C ILE A 333 3.79 0.28 -18.34
N ARG A 334 3.90 -1.04 -18.54
CA ARG A 334 5.16 -1.79 -18.42
C ARG A 334 5.21 -3.02 -19.31
N SER A 335 6.38 -3.65 -19.40
CA SER A 335 6.54 -4.90 -20.12
C SER A 335 5.80 -6.05 -19.43
N GLY A 336 5.25 -6.95 -20.23
CA GLY A 336 4.72 -8.21 -19.74
C GLY A 336 5.76 -9.07 -19.03
N GLU A 337 7.04 -8.96 -19.40
CA GLU A 337 8.14 -9.69 -18.77
C GLU A 337 8.34 -9.35 -17.28
N ASP A 338 7.78 -8.22 -16.82
CA ASP A 338 7.72 -7.86 -15.39
C ASP A 338 6.72 -8.72 -14.58
N PHE A 339 5.90 -9.53 -15.25
CA PHE A 339 4.84 -10.33 -14.63
C PHE A 339 5.02 -11.81 -14.97
N ASN A 340 5.14 -12.62 -13.95
CA ASN A 340 5.06 -14.06 -14.07
C ASN A 340 3.62 -14.52 -13.90
N VAL A 341 3.19 -15.46 -14.72
CA VAL A 341 1.86 -16.08 -14.65
C VAL A 341 1.98 -17.58 -14.62
N VAL A 342 0.95 -18.22 -14.08
CA VAL A 342 0.82 -19.68 -14.10
C VAL A 342 -0.10 -20.11 -15.24
N GLU A 343 0.29 -21.19 -15.87
CA GLU A 343 -0.49 -21.87 -16.89
C GLU A 343 -0.67 -23.34 -16.47
N LYS A 344 -1.89 -23.85 -16.61
CA LYS A 344 -2.17 -25.26 -16.35
C LYS A 344 -1.62 -26.10 -17.50
N VAL A 345 -0.79 -27.07 -17.17
CA VAL A 345 -0.21 -28.03 -18.12
C VAL A 345 -0.80 -29.43 -17.86
N PRO A 346 -0.76 -30.33 -18.86
CA PRO A 346 -1.22 -31.70 -18.66
C PRO A 346 -0.48 -32.37 -17.50
N PRO A 347 -1.18 -33.23 -16.73
CA PRO A 347 -0.55 -33.99 -15.64
C PRO A 347 0.59 -34.86 -16.18
N LEU A 348 1.60 -35.01 -15.35
CA LEU A 348 2.70 -35.96 -15.66
C LEU A 348 2.17 -37.38 -15.56
N THR A 349 2.80 -38.32 -16.31
CA THR A 349 2.52 -39.73 -16.15
C THR A 349 3.62 -40.41 -15.35
N CYS A 350 3.26 -41.40 -14.55
CA CYS A 350 4.18 -42.25 -13.82
C CYS A 350 3.90 -43.72 -14.09
N THR A 351 4.89 -44.59 -13.88
CA THR A 351 4.76 -46.04 -14.03
C THR A 351 4.38 -46.68 -12.71
N VAL A 352 3.33 -47.49 -12.70
CA VAL A 352 2.88 -48.20 -11.50
C VAL A 352 3.86 -49.30 -11.16
N PRO A 353 4.52 -49.30 -9.99
CA PRO A 353 5.48 -50.32 -9.62
C PRO A 353 4.84 -51.71 -9.53
N GLY A 354 5.55 -52.73 -10.04
CA GLY A 354 5.13 -54.13 -9.89
C GLY A 354 4.05 -54.60 -10.86
N THR A 355 3.71 -53.83 -11.89
CA THR A 355 2.79 -54.26 -12.97
C THR A 355 3.57 -54.85 -14.15
N ASP A 356 3.09 -55.97 -14.69
CA ASP A 356 3.61 -56.60 -15.92
C ASP A 356 2.43 -56.91 -16.85
N PRO A 357 2.27 -56.27 -18.01
CA PRO A 357 3.14 -55.21 -18.56
C PRO A 357 3.07 -53.88 -17.74
N PRO A 358 4.11 -53.02 -17.83
CA PRO A 358 4.16 -51.75 -17.13
C PRO A 358 2.93 -50.87 -17.45
N GLN A 359 2.18 -50.50 -16.43
CA GLN A 359 1.04 -49.61 -16.55
C GLN A 359 1.48 -48.18 -16.21
N THR A 360 0.94 -47.18 -16.91
CA THR A 360 1.15 -45.79 -16.63
C THR A 360 -0.16 -45.15 -16.17
N MET A 361 -0.07 -44.25 -15.20
CA MET A 361 -1.20 -43.44 -14.74
C MET A 361 -0.81 -41.96 -14.67
N GLU A 362 -1.79 -41.07 -14.73
CA GLU A 362 -1.58 -39.65 -14.52
C GLU A 362 -1.32 -39.37 -13.05
N THR A 363 -0.45 -38.39 -12.79
CA THR A 363 -0.16 -37.92 -11.43
C THR A 363 -1.17 -36.87 -10.99
N ASP A 364 -1.54 -36.89 -9.69
CA ASP A 364 -2.38 -35.89 -9.05
C ASP A 364 -1.55 -34.78 -8.39
N ASP A 365 -0.24 -34.69 -8.68
CA ASP A 365 0.64 -33.67 -8.13
C ASP A 365 0.24 -32.27 -8.63
N VAL A 366 -0.40 -31.51 -7.74
CA VAL A 366 -0.92 -30.19 -8.05
C VAL A 366 0.20 -29.25 -8.51
N ALA A 367 1.39 -29.29 -7.86
CA ALA A 367 2.48 -28.40 -8.23
C ALA A 367 3.01 -28.68 -9.64
N ALA A 368 3.05 -29.95 -10.05
CA ALA A 368 3.52 -30.35 -11.37
C ALA A 368 2.56 -29.92 -12.50
N GLN A 369 1.29 -29.67 -12.19
CA GLN A 369 0.28 -29.25 -13.16
C GLN A 369 0.31 -27.76 -13.50
N TYR A 370 1.15 -26.95 -12.82
CA TYR A 370 1.21 -25.50 -13.05
C TYR A 370 2.63 -25.04 -13.38
N LYS A 371 2.81 -24.56 -14.60
CA LYS A 371 4.08 -23.99 -15.08
C LYS A 371 4.05 -22.46 -14.95
N VAL A 372 5.18 -21.90 -14.52
CA VAL A 372 5.39 -20.45 -14.44
C VAL A 372 6.12 -19.94 -15.68
N HIS A 373 5.63 -18.87 -16.28
CA HIS A 373 6.29 -18.19 -17.39
C HIS A 373 6.02 -16.68 -17.37
N PRO A 374 6.93 -15.85 -17.92
CA PRO A 374 6.70 -14.42 -18.06
C PRO A 374 5.66 -14.12 -19.14
N LEU A 375 4.87 -13.06 -18.97
CA LEU A 375 3.98 -12.56 -20.01
C LEU A 375 4.77 -11.85 -21.11
N SER A 376 4.21 -11.84 -22.32
CA SER A 376 4.77 -11.10 -23.46
C SER A 376 4.01 -9.77 -23.70
N GLY A 377 4.66 -8.88 -24.45
CA GLY A 377 4.07 -7.62 -24.92
C GLY A 377 3.97 -6.55 -23.83
N VAL A 378 3.25 -5.48 -24.12
CA VAL A 378 3.00 -4.37 -23.20
C VAL A 378 1.75 -4.66 -22.37
N LYS A 379 1.82 -4.35 -21.08
CA LYS A 379 0.74 -4.51 -20.11
C LYS A 379 0.39 -3.19 -19.45
N THR A 380 -0.90 -2.97 -19.27
CA THR A 380 -1.47 -1.77 -18.67
C THR A 380 -2.17 -2.11 -17.36
N GLN A 381 -1.95 -1.29 -16.36
CA GLN A 381 -2.73 -1.26 -15.13
C GLN A 381 -3.33 0.14 -15.01
N ALA A 382 -4.60 0.26 -14.65
CA ALA A 382 -5.27 1.55 -14.55
C ALA A 382 -6.22 1.58 -13.36
N VAL A 383 -6.26 2.69 -12.67
CA VAL A 383 -7.21 2.95 -11.61
C VAL A 383 -7.97 4.24 -11.89
N GLY A 384 -9.22 4.29 -11.48
CA GLY A 384 -10.01 5.50 -11.48
C GLY A 384 -10.89 5.54 -10.25
N GLY A 385 -11.00 6.70 -9.62
CA GLY A 385 -11.75 6.84 -8.38
C GLY A 385 -12.43 8.19 -8.25
N ILE A 386 -13.40 8.21 -7.35
CA ILE A 386 -14.16 9.39 -6.98
C ILE A 386 -14.40 9.37 -5.47
N ASN A 387 -14.20 10.51 -4.83
CA ASN A 387 -14.51 10.73 -3.43
C ASN A 387 -15.50 11.89 -3.32
N TYR A 388 -16.40 11.79 -2.36
CA TYR A 388 -17.30 12.87 -1.95
C TYR A 388 -17.09 13.12 -0.47
N SER A 389 -16.81 14.37 -0.12
CA SER A 389 -16.56 14.79 1.26
C SER A 389 -17.47 15.94 1.63
N ARG A 390 -18.12 15.85 2.79
CA ARG A 390 -19.02 16.91 3.27
C ARG A 390 -18.87 17.14 4.77
N LYS A 391 -18.81 18.40 5.16
CA LYS A 391 -18.86 18.80 6.57
C LYS A 391 -20.23 18.51 7.16
N TYR A 392 -20.27 17.94 8.36
CA TYR A 392 -21.51 17.73 9.13
C TYR A 392 -21.51 18.49 10.47
N ASN A 393 -20.34 19.00 10.88
CA ASN A 393 -20.17 19.98 11.94
C ASN A 393 -19.02 20.93 11.55
N ASP A 394 -18.60 21.83 12.47
CA ASP A 394 -17.60 22.85 12.17
C ASP A 394 -16.22 22.27 11.84
N ASN A 395 -15.86 21.12 12.43
CA ASN A 395 -14.52 20.53 12.33
C ASN A 395 -14.47 19.17 11.63
N ASP A 396 -15.61 18.46 11.53
CA ASP A 396 -15.59 17.09 11.06
C ASP A 396 -16.24 16.93 9.68
N VAL A 397 -15.61 16.06 8.88
CA VAL A 397 -15.99 15.78 7.51
C VAL A 397 -16.21 14.29 7.34
N TRP A 398 -17.40 13.86 6.93
CA TRP A 398 -17.57 12.48 6.47
C TRP A 398 -17.19 12.37 4.99
N THR A 399 -16.64 11.24 4.64
CA THR A 399 -16.20 10.96 3.27
C THR A 399 -16.72 9.62 2.82
N VAL A 400 -17.20 9.55 1.59
CA VAL A 400 -17.46 8.29 0.88
C VAL A 400 -16.76 8.31 -0.46
N GLY A 401 -16.38 7.16 -0.95
CA GLY A 401 -15.75 7.09 -2.26
C GLY A 401 -15.74 5.68 -2.82
N GLY A 402 -15.38 5.62 -4.09
CA GLY A 402 -15.24 4.37 -4.82
C GLY A 402 -14.05 4.41 -5.77
N GLU A 403 -13.46 3.26 -5.98
CA GLU A 403 -12.31 3.08 -6.86
C GLU A 403 -12.49 1.81 -7.69
N TYR A 404 -12.14 1.88 -8.97
CA TYR A 404 -12.09 0.74 -9.86
C TYR A 404 -10.67 0.55 -10.36
N PHE A 405 -10.17 -0.68 -10.31
CA PHE A 405 -8.83 -1.04 -10.76
C PHE A 405 -8.88 -2.11 -11.86
N TYR A 406 -8.25 -1.78 -12.98
CA TYR A 406 -8.01 -2.69 -14.10
C TYR A 406 -6.55 -3.16 -14.06
N ASN A 407 -6.35 -4.46 -13.95
CA ASN A 407 -5.06 -5.13 -13.88
C ASN A 407 -4.94 -6.11 -15.06
N GLN A 408 -4.44 -5.63 -16.21
CA GLN A 408 -4.35 -6.46 -17.42
C GLN A 408 -3.61 -7.80 -17.23
N PRO A 409 -2.49 -7.89 -16.46
CA PRO A 409 -1.83 -9.16 -16.21
C PRO A 409 -2.57 -10.10 -15.26
N GLY A 410 -3.62 -9.62 -14.59
CA GLY A 410 -4.40 -10.41 -13.64
C GLY A 410 -5.24 -11.51 -14.29
N TYR A 411 -5.63 -12.48 -13.48
CA TYR A 411 -6.41 -13.64 -13.87
C TYR A 411 -7.91 -13.32 -13.99
N THR A 412 -8.58 -14.04 -14.89
CA THR A 412 -10.04 -14.03 -15.02
C THR A 412 -10.66 -15.37 -14.64
N ASP A 413 -9.84 -16.36 -14.35
CA ASP A 413 -10.24 -17.72 -14.03
C ASP A 413 -9.64 -18.14 -12.68
N ALA A 414 -10.48 -18.29 -11.68
CA ALA A 414 -10.09 -18.70 -10.33
C ALA A 414 -9.58 -20.16 -10.27
N THR A 415 -9.84 -20.97 -11.28
CA THR A 415 -9.32 -22.36 -11.34
C THR A 415 -7.79 -22.43 -11.42
N LEU A 416 -7.14 -21.30 -11.77
CA LEU A 416 -5.69 -21.16 -11.77
C LEU A 416 -5.08 -20.81 -10.41
N TYR A 417 -5.90 -20.42 -9.41
CA TYR A 417 -5.40 -19.98 -8.11
C TYR A 417 -4.63 -21.04 -7.31
N PRO A 418 -4.98 -22.33 -7.37
CA PRO A 418 -4.12 -23.36 -6.78
C PRO A 418 -2.68 -23.33 -7.32
N GLY A 419 -2.50 -23.03 -8.61
CA GLY A 419 -1.18 -22.86 -9.22
C GLY A 419 -0.40 -21.64 -8.73
N LEU A 420 -1.07 -20.60 -8.23
CA LEU A 420 -0.39 -19.47 -7.59
C LEU A 420 0.18 -19.82 -6.22
N LEU A 421 -0.38 -20.81 -5.56
CA LEU A 421 0.10 -21.34 -4.29
C LEU A 421 1.10 -22.48 -4.50
N PHE A 422 0.81 -23.37 -5.47
CA PHE A 422 1.55 -24.58 -5.74
C PHE A 422 1.90 -24.65 -7.23
N ASN A 423 3.16 -24.44 -7.57
CA ASN A 423 3.64 -24.45 -8.95
C ASN A 423 5.05 -25.04 -9.06
N GLN A 424 5.48 -25.33 -10.28
CA GLN A 424 6.78 -25.97 -10.55
C GLN A 424 7.99 -25.15 -10.07
N SER A 425 7.86 -23.82 -9.89
CA SER A 425 8.95 -23.00 -9.35
C SER A 425 9.15 -23.15 -7.84
N GLY A 426 8.18 -23.73 -7.14
CA GLY A 426 8.17 -23.85 -5.69
C GLY A 426 8.01 -22.52 -4.94
N THR A 427 7.75 -21.43 -5.65
CA THR A 427 7.57 -20.09 -5.05
C THR A 427 6.11 -19.67 -5.17
N PRO A 428 5.41 -19.41 -4.06
CA PRO A 428 4.06 -18.88 -4.08
C PRO A 428 4.00 -17.52 -4.76
N MET A 429 3.02 -17.33 -5.64
CA MET A 429 2.85 -16.11 -6.45
C MET A 429 1.55 -15.37 -6.13
N LEU A 430 0.74 -15.88 -5.20
CA LEU A 430 -0.50 -15.23 -4.80
C LEU A 430 -0.21 -13.87 -4.18
N ASN A 431 -0.84 -12.84 -4.74
CA ASN A 431 -0.74 -11.48 -4.23
C ASN A 431 -2.15 -10.90 -4.07
N PHE A 432 -2.66 -10.94 -2.86
CA PHE A 432 -3.99 -10.41 -2.56
C PHE A 432 -4.14 -8.97 -3.06
N PHE A 433 -5.33 -8.65 -3.58
CA PHE A 433 -5.72 -7.39 -4.22
C PHE A 433 -5.08 -7.10 -5.59
N TYR A 434 -4.26 -8.04 -6.11
CA TYR A 434 -3.58 -7.90 -7.41
C TYR A 434 -3.64 -9.17 -8.26
N THR A 435 -4.31 -10.22 -7.77
CA THR A 435 -4.41 -11.52 -8.47
C THR A 435 -5.37 -11.46 -9.64
N GLY A 436 -6.54 -10.86 -9.45
CA GLY A 436 -7.57 -10.73 -10.49
C GLY A 436 -7.29 -9.62 -11.50
N ARG A 437 -8.11 -9.56 -12.53
CA ARG A 437 -8.04 -8.55 -13.59
C ARG A 437 -8.88 -7.30 -13.29
N HIS A 438 -9.99 -7.44 -12.62
CA HIS A 438 -10.94 -6.36 -12.35
C HIS A 438 -11.25 -6.29 -10.87
N TYR A 439 -11.08 -5.12 -10.28
CA TYR A 439 -11.41 -4.88 -8.88
C TYR A 439 -12.27 -3.65 -8.73
N ALA A 440 -13.08 -3.64 -7.67
CA ALA A 440 -13.77 -2.46 -7.20
C ALA A 440 -13.59 -2.31 -5.69
N ALA A 441 -13.52 -1.08 -5.24
CA ALA A 441 -13.52 -0.73 -3.83
C ALA A 441 -14.54 0.36 -3.55
N LEU A 442 -15.21 0.25 -2.40
CA LEU A 442 -16.05 1.28 -1.83
C LEU A 442 -15.59 1.54 -0.41
N PHE A 443 -15.65 2.78 0.02
CA PHE A 443 -15.34 3.12 1.41
C PHE A 443 -16.22 4.26 1.91
N ALA A 444 -16.36 4.31 3.24
CA ALA A 444 -16.96 5.42 3.97
C ALA A 444 -16.18 5.67 5.25
N SER A 445 -15.94 6.93 5.59
CA SER A 445 -15.28 7.33 6.83
C SER A 445 -16.13 8.35 7.55
N LEU A 446 -16.32 8.15 8.85
CA LEU A 446 -17.10 9.01 9.73
C LEU A 446 -16.27 9.28 11.00
N PRO A 447 -15.50 10.37 11.04
CA PRO A 447 -14.81 10.80 12.25
C PRO A 447 -15.79 11.49 13.23
N ALA A 448 -15.51 11.39 14.51
CA ALA A 448 -16.17 12.09 15.64
C ALA A 448 -17.72 12.17 15.57
N PRO A 449 -18.49 11.05 15.35
CA PRO A 449 -19.93 11.12 15.20
C PRO A 449 -20.61 11.60 16.50
N TYR A 450 -21.43 12.64 16.40
CA TYR A 450 -22.16 13.25 17.52
C TYR A 450 -21.23 13.72 18.67
N SER A 451 -21.31 13.08 19.82
CA SER A 451 -20.51 13.34 21.02
C SER A 451 -19.31 12.39 21.18
N TRP A 452 -19.06 11.51 20.21
CA TRP A 452 -17.97 10.54 20.26
C TRP A 452 -16.66 11.17 19.76
N ASN A 453 -16.21 12.18 20.47
CA ASN A 453 -14.95 12.84 20.16
C ASN A 453 -13.80 11.82 20.12
N TYR A 454 -12.80 12.07 19.28
CA TYR A 454 -11.63 11.22 19.09
C TYR A 454 -11.91 9.80 18.56
N THR A 455 -13.12 9.58 18.03
CA THR A 455 -13.55 8.29 17.49
C THR A 455 -13.69 8.37 15.98
N THR A 456 -13.27 7.35 15.26
CA THR A 456 -13.47 7.25 13.81
C THR A 456 -14.00 5.86 13.46
N PHE A 457 -15.04 5.84 12.63
CA PHE A 457 -15.51 4.62 11.97
C PHE A 457 -15.12 4.67 10.50
N THR A 458 -14.56 3.57 10.00
CA THR A 458 -14.28 3.41 8.58
C THR A 458 -14.84 2.09 8.10
N PHE A 459 -15.65 2.15 7.05
CA PHE A 459 -16.14 0.97 6.36
C PHE A 459 -15.47 0.89 4.99
N SER A 460 -15.00 -0.30 4.61
CA SER A 460 -14.41 -0.57 3.31
C SER A 460 -14.91 -1.90 2.77
N THR A 461 -15.22 -1.93 1.48
CA THR A 461 -15.50 -3.18 0.75
C THR A 461 -14.60 -3.22 -0.47
N LEU A 462 -13.82 -4.27 -0.61
CA LEU A 462 -13.00 -4.54 -1.77
C LEU A 462 -13.44 -5.85 -2.41
N GLY A 463 -13.53 -5.87 -3.73
CA GLY A 463 -13.99 -7.05 -4.47
C GLY A 463 -13.14 -7.31 -5.70
N ASN A 464 -12.80 -8.58 -5.91
CA ASN A 464 -12.31 -9.08 -7.18
C ASN A 464 -13.52 -9.41 -8.07
N LEU A 465 -13.80 -8.55 -9.04
CA LEU A 465 -14.93 -8.72 -9.96
C LEU A 465 -14.67 -9.83 -11.00
N SER A 466 -13.43 -10.30 -11.14
CA SER A 466 -13.10 -11.38 -12.08
C SER A 466 -13.55 -12.74 -11.56
N ASP A 467 -13.54 -12.93 -10.24
CA ASP A 467 -13.94 -14.18 -9.57
C ASP A 467 -15.17 -14.01 -8.65
N MET A 468 -15.68 -12.76 -8.54
CA MET A 468 -16.83 -12.41 -7.71
C MET A 468 -16.68 -12.74 -6.22
N SER A 469 -15.46 -12.55 -5.69
CA SER A 469 -15.16 -12.65 -4.26
C SER A 469 -14.90 -11.28 -3.66
N PHE A 470 -15.27 -11.10 -2.39
CA PHE A 470 -15.29 -9.80 -1.73
C PHE A 470 -14.85 -9.91 -0.28
N VAL A 471 -14.27 -8.83 0.22
CA VAL A 471 -14.03 -8.59 1.64
C VAL A 471 -14.62 -7.24 2.05
N SER A 472 -15.45 -7.25 3.10
CA SER A 472 -16.01 -6.03 3.70
C SER A 472 -15.47 -5.91 5.11
N ARG A 473 -15.02 -4.72 5.51
CA ARG A 473 -14.39 -4.50 6.81
C ARG A 473 -14.91 -3.20 7.43
N LEU A 474 -15.25 -3.28 8.69
CA LEU A 474 -15.56 -2.15 9.55
C LEU A 474 -14.41 -1.97 10.53
N ASP A 475 -13.80 -0.81 10.52
CA ASP A 475 -12.77 -0.38 11.44
C ASP A 475 -13.32 0.66 12.41
N TYR A 476 -12.98 0.52 13.67
CA TYR A 476 -13.25 1.44 14.75
C TYR A 476 -11.93 1.87 15.37
N SER A 477 -11.73 3.15 15.53
CA SER A 477 -10.56 3.69 16.25
C SER A 477 -11.00 4.78 17.23
N VAL A 478 -10.40 4.80 18.41
CA VAL A 478 -10.61 5.84 19.42
C VAL A 478 -9.32 6.19 20.13
N THR A 479 -9.01 7.46 20.21
CA THR A 479 -7.90 7.98 21.01
C THR A 479 -8.37 8.12 22.45
N VAL A 480 -7.91 7.20 23.33
CA VAL A 480 -8.33 7.12 24.73
C VAL A 480 -7.53 8.08 25.60
N LEU A 481 -6.23 8.18 25.37
CA LEU A 481 -5.28 9.10 26.01
C LEU A 481 -4.52 9.82 24.90
N THR A 482 -3.94 10.97 25.17
CA THR A 482 -3.24 11.81 24.18
C THR A 482 -2.34 11.02 23.22
N HIS A 483 -1.72 9.93 23.69
CA HIS A 483 -0.78 9.11 22.92
C HIS A 483 -1.24 7.66 22.70
N LEU A 484 -2.40 7.28 23.22
CA LEU A 484 -2.90 5.91 23.14
C LEU A 484 -4.17 5.84 22.33
N THR A 485 -4.15 5.07 21.25
CA THR A 485 -5.30 4.77 20.40
C THR A 485 -5.66 3.30 20.53
N PHE A 486 -6.92 3.02 20.79
CA PHE A 486 -7.52 1.69 20.68
C PHE A 486 -8.13 1.54 19.30
N GLU A 487 -7.90 0.41 18.66
CA GLU A 487 -8.45 0.05 17.35
C GLU A 487 -9.15 -1.29 17.44
N ALA A 488 -10.27 -1.45 16.74
CA ALA A 488 -10.94 -2.73 16.56
C ALA A 488 -11.45 -2.86 15.13
N PHE A 489 -11.48 -4.06 14.59
CA PHE A 489 -12.08 -4.28 13.29
C PHE A 489 -12.83 -5.61 13.22
N ALA A 490 -13.82 -5.63 12.32
CA ALA A 490 -14.53 -6.82 11.92
C ALA A 490 -14.58 -6.88 10.39
N GLY A 491 -14.14 -7.98 9.83
CA GLY A 491 -14.14 -8.27 8.40
C GLY A 491 -15.03 -9.46 8.08
N VAL A 492 -15.70 -9.43 6.92
CA VAL A 492 -16.53 -10.53 6.42
C VAL A 492 -16.11 -10.82 4.97
N HIS A 493 -15.84 -12.10 4.69
CA HIS A 493 -15.55 -12.61 3.36
C HIS A 493 -16.78 -13.23 2.73
N TRP A 494 -17.16 -12.79 1.54
CA TRP A 494 -18.36 -13.24 0.87
C TRP A 494 -18.18 -13.34 -0.64
N GLY A 495 -19.17 -13.91 -1.34
CA GLY A 495 -19.11 -14.18 -2.76
C GLY A 495 -18.66 -15.61 -3.09
N THR A 496 -18.02 -15.81 -4.23
CA THR A 496 -17.69 -17.13 -4.78
C THR A 496 -16.63 -17.86 -3.95
N ARG A 497 -16.89 -19.12 -3.61
CA ARG A 497 -15.91 -20.01 -2.99
C ARG A 497 -14.80 -20.33 -3.99
N GLY A 498 -13.55 -20.30 -3.54
CA GLY A 498 -12.37 -20.48 -4.39
C GLY A 498 -11.88 -19.20 -5.08
N GLY A 499 -12.63 -18.08 -4.95
CA GLY A 499 -12.14 -16.77 -5.36
C GLY A 499 -11.06 -16.23 -4.41
N GLU A 500 -10.40 -15.15 -4.79
CA GLU A 500 -9.24 -14.58 -4.10
C GLU A 500 -9.47 -14.31 -2.61
N PHE A 501 -10.62 -13.71 -2.26
CA PHE A 501 -10.97 -13.41 -0.87
C PHE A 501 -11.68 -14.56 -0.15
N ARG A 502 -11.93 -15.67 -0.83
CA ARG A 502 -12.52 -16.89 -0.32
C ARG A 502 -11.80 -18.13 -0.81
N ILE A 503 -10.45 -18.09 -0.81
CA ILE A 503 -9.63 -19.22 -1.21
C ILE A 503 -9.95 -20.42 -0.31
N ALA A 504 -10.25 -21.53 -0.96
CA ALA A 504 -10.37 -22.84 -0.34
C ALA A 504 -9.31 -23.74 -0.97
N ILE A 505 -8.62 -24.50 -0.15
CA ILE A 505 -7.62 -25.46 -0.60
C ILE A 505 -8.14 -26.84 -0.22
N ASP A 506 -8.33 -27.69 -1.22
CA ASP A 506 -8.80 -29.05 -1.03
C ASP A 506 -7.94 -29.96 -1.91
N ILE A 507 -6.87 -30.48 -1.33
CA ILE A 507 -5.88 -31.32 -2.00
C ILE A 507 -5.83 -32.64 -1.26
N ASP A 508 -6.35 -33.70 -1.89
CA ASP A 508 -6.22 -35.07 -1.40
C ASP A 508 -4.79 -35.60 -1.62
N GLN A 509 -4.40 -36.55 -0.80
CA GLN A 509 -3.15 -37.28 -1.01
C GLN A 509 -3.27 -38.10 -2.29
N GLY A 510 -2.70 -37.57 -3.36
CA GLY A 510 -2.71 -38.21 -4.66
C GLY A 510 -1.41 -38.93 -4.96
N THR A 511 -1.13 -39.08 -6.24
CA THR A 511 0.05 -39.77 -6.77
C THR A 511 1.01 -38.79 -7.42
N THR A 512 2.27 -38.83 -7.05
CA THR A 512 3.37 -38.08 -7.70
C THR A 512 4.32 -39.02 -8.44
N ARG A 513 5.22 -38.44 -9.22
CA ARG A 513 6.27 -39.18 -9.95
C ARG A 513 7.60 -39.06 -9.21
N ASP A 514 8.23 -40.17 -8.84
CA ASP A 514 9.57 -40.20 -8.27
C ASP A 514 10.67 -39.93 -9.31
N ALA A 515 11.91 -39.81 -8.86
CA ALA A 515 13.06 -39.59 -9.74
C ALA A 515 13.34 -40.73 -10.73
N ALA A 516 12.85 -41.93 -10.44
CA ALA A 516 12.95 -43.11 -11.32
C ALA A 516 11.80 -43.20 -12.34
N GLY A 517 10.80 -42.31 -12.22
CA GLY A 517 9.63 -42.29 -13.06
C GLY A 517 8.47 -43.15 -12.57
N ASN A 518 8.57 -43.73 -11.37
CA ASN A 518 7.54 -44.56 -10.79
C ASN A 518 6.51 -43.73 -10.03
N CYS A 519 5.31 -44.29 -9.87
CA CYS A 519 4.27 -43.69 -9.06
C CYS A 519 4.59 -43.87 -7.58
N ALA A 520 4.54 -42.74 -6.84
CA ALA A 520 4.72 -42.66 -5.40
C ALA A 520 3.59 -41.84 -4.79
N PRO A 521 3.23 -42.03 -3.51
CA PRO A 521 2.24 -41.17 -2.84
C PRO A 521 2.70 -39.71 -2.85
N ALA A 522 1.81 -38.80 -3.22
CA ALA A 522 2.08 -37.38 -3.10
C ALA A 522 2.20 -37.00 -1.60
N PRO A 523 3.19 -36.16 -1.24
CA PRO A 523 3.46 -35.88 0.17
C PRO A 523 2.47 -34.89 0.80
N LEU A 524 1.55 -34.32 0.02
CA LEU A 524 0.71 -33.20 0.44
C LEU A 524 -0.76 -33.60 0.45
N SER A 525 -1.39 -33.44 1.62
CA SER A 525 -2.85 -33.47 1.79
C SER A 525 -3.24 -32.24 2.58
N ILE A 526 -4.07 -31.37 2.02
CA ILE A 526 -4.46 -30.11 2.63
C ILE A 526 -5.93 -29.86 2.40
N HIS A 527 -6.68 -29.70 3.51
CA HIS A 527 -8.09 -29.35 3.49
C HIS A 527 -8.30 -28.07 4.30
N GLN A 528 -8.41 -26.93 3.63
CA GLN A 528 -8.63 -25.63 4.25
C GLN A 528 -9.88 -25.00 3.66
N GLY A 529 -10.90 -24.81 4.49
CA GLY A 529 -12.10 -24.06 4.09
C GLY A 529 -11.78 -22.58 3.80
N PRO A 530 -12.66 -21.87 3.08
CA PRO A 530 -12.45 -20.45 2.82
C PRO A 530 -12.64 -19.62 4.10
N PRO A 531 -11.94 -18.47 4.24
CA PRO A 531 -12.17 -17.54 5.33
C PRO A 531 -13.58 -16.96 5.25
N LEU A 532 -14.21 -16.74 6.42
CA LEU A 532 -15.54 -16.15 6.55
C LEU A 532 -15.53 -14.83 7.32
N VAL A 533 -14.85 -14.80 8.45
CA VAL A 533 -14.86 -13.65 9.36
C VAL A 533 -13.47 -13.42 9.91
N ASP A 534 -13.06 -12.17 9.93
CA ASP A 534 -11.87 -11.69 10.61
C ASP A 534 -12.26 -10.73 11.73
N LEU A 535 -11.73 -10.94 12.90
CA LEU A 535 -11.90 -10.05 14.05
C LEU A 535 -10.52 -9.62 14.56
N GLY A 536 -10.40 -8.39 14.94
CA GLY A 536 -9.14 -7.94 15.54
C GLY A 536 -9.30 -6.73 16.42
N VAL A 537 -8.34 -6.61 17.35
CA VAL A 537 -8.18 -5.46 18.22
C VAL A 537 -6.72 -5.06 18.23
N ALA A 538 -6.44 -3.77 18.40
CA ALA A 538 -5.09 -3.27 18.50
C ALA A 538 -4.98 -2.10 19.48
N LEU A 539 -3.79 -1.94 20.02
CA LEU A 539 -3.37 -0.78 20.81
C LEU A 539 -2.19 -0.13 20.10
N ARG A 540 -2.29 1.15 19.85
CA ARG A 540 -1.22 1.97 19.30
C ARG A 540 -0.85 3.05 20.28
N MET A 541 0.41 3.10 20.68
CA MET A 541 0.97 4.18 21.48
C MET A 541 1.97 4.95 20.63
N LYS A 542 1.80 6.26 20.52
CA LYS A 542 2.75 7.19 19.85
C LYS A 542 3.56 7.91 20.94
N MET A 543 4.86 8.07 20.70
CA MET A 543 5.81 8.74 21.62
C MET A 543 6.52 9.88 20.93
#